data_cb3849c3e93c98dcadaae2ea3d361fce
#
_entry.id   cb3849c3e93c98dcadaae2ea3d361fce
#
_cell.length_a   1.000
_cell.length_b   1.000
_cell.length_c   1.000
_cell.angle_alpha   90.00
_cell.angle_beta   90.00
_cell.angle_gamma   90.00
#
_symmetry.space_group_name_H-M   'P 1'
#
loop_
_entity.id
_entity.type
_entity.pdbx_description
1 polymer ?
#
loop_
_entity_poly.entity_id
_entity_poly.type
_entity_poly.pdbx_seq_one_letter_code
_entity_poly.pdbx_strand_id
1 'polypeptide(L)'
;MGSSRLAQLARAHWHWLLPAGVILGLLWPLLFTDRTFSTDWGNHLWVIWAQGLNVRDLGEPSYFLQSSFGLFYPNFAFYGGSMYAVVGTVSWLTSPVAAATLGYAAALAASYLGWTWLARQAGVEGWRAQLPGAIAVTAPIAVTNLYGRGDIPEVVATSFIPLVLASGLAVFRAPRTRLPAAAAYVLSVAVLTGTHTLTLAWGTVFLAICALLLVLSDWAAARARARRGIAVAGLTALGAGLNAWILMPLVFLHTRLIEQEPDPIALTEYTDPDVLFSIFRDAGDPPVITADVDAQLPVLALLWALACGALFWRLLPGWGKRLAVGVLALGAALLALVLEPTLIEDLPKVLAFIQFPYRIVTYVTLCAVGLVTLALAAMQREGAAARLPVLALAAIAAFNFGLSLQQNSEVRSWLEDRDEALVSSVEPPRTWYAPLQFADGSAPVVAPTLRPLEIPVTDRRDVYAATYPPGPAGTAETNIAVGDYLVDVEGGEPAGRTEDGRMVLRLPRSPERPREVEVRAEWGAEVTIGRWLTILSLLAAAGLAAYCLVAGRRERPGRGG
;
A
#
# COMPACT_ATOMS: atom_id res chain seq x y z
N MET A 1 -32.15 -10.37 34.06
CA MET A 1 -31.37 -11.46 33.40
C MET A 1 -30.50 -11.01 32.21
N GLY A 2 -30.59 -9.76 31.71
CA GLY A 2 -29.85 -9.29 30.50
C GLY A 2 -28.39 -8.90 30.73
N SER A 3 -28.03 -8.31 31.86
CA SER A 3 -26.69 -7.76 32.09
C SER A 3 -25.59 -8.82 32.21
N SER A 4 -25.88 -10.02 32.69
CA SER A 4 -24.88 -11.09 32.81
C SER A 4 -24.48 -11.72 31.48
N ARG A 5 -25.39 -11.85 30.51
CA ARG A 5 -25.11 -12.37 29.17
C ARG A 5 -24.30 -11.40 28.34
N LEU A 6 -24.61 -10.10 28.37
CA LEU A 6 -23.84 -9.07 27.68
C LEU A 6 -22.42 -8.97 28.24
N ALA A 7 -22.25 -9.04 29.56
CA ALA A 7 -20.95 -9.05 30.19
C ALA A 7 -20.12 -10.32 29.86
N GLN A 8 -20.78 -11.47 29.70
CA GLN A 8 -20.12 -12.70 29.27
C GLN A 8 -19.72 -12.65 27.78
N LEU A 9 -20.60 -12.17 26.91
CA LEU A 9 -20.28 -11.95 25.49
C LEU A 9 -19.16 -10.93 25.32
N ALA A 10 -19.19 -9.81 26.04
CA ALA A 10 -18.13 -8.83 26.03
C ALA A 10 -16.80 -9.43 26.48
N ARG A 11 -16.77 -10.25 27.55
CA ARG A 11 -15.55 -10.95 27.99
C ARG A 11 -15.06 -12.01 27.01
N ALA A 12 -15.95 -12.68 26.30
CA ALA A 12 -15.56 -13.68 25.29
C ALA A 12 -15.01 -13.05 24.01
N HIS A 13 -15.50 -11.85 23.65
CA HIS A 13 -15.20 -11.20 22.37
C HIS A 13 -14.43 -9.88 22.47
N TRP A 14 -14.02 -9.45 23.68
CA TRP A 14 -13.31 -8.17 23.87
C TRP A 14 -12.08 -8.03 22.98
N HIS A 15 -11.42 -9.13 22.66
CA HIS A 15 -10.25 -9.17 21.80
C HIS A 15 -10.55 -8.81 20.33
N TRP A 16 -11.84 -8.80 19.93
CA TRP A 16 -12.30 -8.28 18.66
C TRP A 16 -12.90 -6.88 18.78
N LEU A 17 -13.52 -6.57 19.92
CA LEU A 17 -14.18 -5.28 20.14
C LEU A 17 -13.17 -4.14 20.24
N LEU A 18 -12.01 -4.37 20.87
CA LEU A 18 -10.98 -3.34 20.98
C LEU A 18 -10.40 -2.94 19.62
N PRO A 19 -9.88 -3.86 18.77
CA PRO A 19 -9.43 -3.48 17.45
C PRO A 19 -10.53 -2.85 16.58
N ALA A 20 -11.74 -3.37 16.63
CA ALA A 20 -12.87 -2.79 15.90
C ALA A 20 -13.18 -1.36 16.35
N GLY A 21 -13.19 -1.09 17.66
CA GLY A 21 -13.42 0.26 18.21
C GLY A 21 -12.32 1.24 17.80
N VAL A 22 -11.05 0.82 17.85
CA VAL A 22 -9.92 1.66 17.42
C VAL A 22 -10.01 1.96 15.92
N ILE A 23 -10.24 0.96 15.08
CA ILE A 23 -10.32 1.12 13.62
C ILE A 23 -11.51 2.00 13.23
N LEU A 24 -12.68 1.77 13.81
CA LEU A 24 -13.87 2.60 13.58
C LEU A 24 -13.65 4.04 14.04
N GLY A 25 -12.97 4.24 15.19
CA GLY A 25 -12.61 5.56 15.67
C GLY A 25 -11.60 6.27 14.76
N LEU A 26 -10.68 5.53 14.12
CA LEU A 26 -9.78 6.11 13.12
C LEU A 26 -10.48 6.46 11.81
N LEU A 27 -11.46 5.70 11.40
CA LEU A 27 -12.13 5.85 10.10
C LEU A 27 -13.45 6.63 10.14
N TRP A 28 -13.91 7.04 11.33
CA TRP A 28 -15.23 7.67 11.44
C TRP A 28 -15.45 8.89 10.55
N PRO A 29 -14.44 9.74 10.22
CA PRO A 29 -14.64 10.85 9.29
C PRO A 29 -15.05 10.41 7.88
N LEU A 30 -14.65 9.20 7.47
CA LEU A 30 -14.96 8.62 6.16
C LEU A 30 -16.25 7.82 6.14
N LEU A 31 -16.85 7.58 7.33
CA LEU A 31 -18.10 6.83 7.40
C LEU A 31 -19.25 7.73 6.96
N PHE A 32 -20.09 7.19 6.06
CA PHE A 32 -21.29 7.87 5.58
C PHE A 32 -21.01 9.20 4.85
N THR A 33 -19.84 9.32 4.19
CA THR A 33 -19.53 10.44 3.32
C THR A 33 -19.20 9.93 1.92
N ASP A 34 -19.53 10.71 0.91
CA ASP A 34 -19.10 10.57 -0.47
C ASP A 34 -18.05 11.65 -0.86
N ARG A 35 -17.67 12.49 0.11
CA ARG A 35 -16.73 13.59 -0.05
C ARG A 35 -15.29 13.11 -0.03
N THR A 36 -14.42 13.83 -0.73
CA THR A 36 -13.02 13.50 -0.91
C THR A 36 -12.09 14.58 -0.37
N PHE A 37 -10.84 14.20 -0.15
CA PHE A 37 -9.77 15.13 0.20
C PHE A 37 -9.04 15.64 -1.04
N SER A 38 -8.27 16.72 -0.91
CA SER A 38 -7.65 17.40 -2.04
C SER A 38 -6.38 16.75 -2.54
N THR A 39 -5.60 16.01 -1.86
CA THR A 39 -4.27 15.53 -2.24
C THR A 39 -4.34 14.29 -3.15
N ASP A 40 -3.64 13.22 -2.82
CA ASP A 40 -3.58 11.99 -3.62
C ASP A 40 -4.93 11.23 -3.69
N TRP A 41 -5.87 11.54 -2.79
CA TRP A 41 -7.20 10.93 -2.77
C TRP A 41 -7.91 10.99 -4.11
N GLY A 42 -7.92 12.15 -4.75
CA GLY A 42 -8.60 12.34 -6.03
C GLY A 42 -8.08 11.38 -7.09
N ASN A 43 -6.75 11.28 -7.19
CA ASN A 43 -6.09 10.38 -8.13
C ASN A 43 -6.41 8.92 -7.85
N HIS A 44 -6.31 8.49 -6.58
CA HIS A 44 -6.56 7.11 -6.21
C HIS A 44 -8.03 6.71 -6.39
N LEU A 45 -8.96 7.59 -6.04
CA LEU A 45 -10.39 7.34 -6.24
C LEU A 45 -10.75 7.25 -7.72
N TRP A 46 -10.14 8.08 -8.57
CA TRP A 46 -10.31 7.97 -10.01
C TRP A 46 -9.82 6.64 -10.55
N VAL A 47 -8.63 6.18 -10.13
CA VAL A 47 -8.10 4.87 -10.56
C VAL A 47 -9.00 3.74 -10.07
N ILE A 48 -9.49 3.79 -8.81
CA ILE A 48 -10.43 2.82 -8.25
C ILE A 48 -11.71 2.77 -9.11
N TRP A 49 -12.30 3.93 -9.39
CA TRP A 49 -13.50 4.03 -10.21
C TRP A 49 -13.27 3.52 -11.63
N ALA A 50 -12.19 3.95 -12.30
CA ALA A 50 -11.87 3.53 -13.67
C ALA A 50 -11.63 2.01 -13.76
N GLN A 51 -10.89 1.43 -12.81
CA GLN A 51 -10.70 -0.02 -12.75
C GLN A 51 -12.00 -0.77 -12.46
N GLY A 52 -12.87 -0.23 -11.61
CA GLY A 52 -14.19 -0.80 -11.36
C GLY A 52 -15.05 -0.85 -12.63
N LEU A 53 -15.01 0.21 -13.43
CA LEU A 53 -15.69 0.25 -14.71
C LEU A 53 -15.11 -0.75 -15.72
N ASN A 54 -13.77 -0.84 -15.80
CA ASN A 54 -13.12 -1.79 -16.71
C ASN A 54 -13.49 -3.24 -16.35
N VAL A 55 -13.45 -3.59 -15.06
CA VAL A 55 -13.87 -4.93 -14.63
C VAL A 55 -15.35 -5.19 -14.95
N ARG A 56 -16.22 -4.18 -14.78
CA ARG A 56 -17.65 -4.31 -15.11
C ARG A 56 -17.89 -4.49 -16.61
N ASP A 57 -17.26 -3.65 -17.43
CA ASP A 57 -17.59 -3.52 -18.83
C ASP A 57 -16.76 -4.44 -19.74
N LEU A 58 -15.49 -4.69 -19.35
CA LEU A 58 -14.54 -5.52 -20.11
C LEU A 58 -14.32 -6.90 -19.49
N GLY A 59 -14.74 -7.12 -18.24
CA GLY A 59 -14.51 -8.37 -17.51
C GLY A 59 -13.09 -8.53 -16.95
N GLU A 60 -12.21 -7.54 -17.13
CA GLU A 60 -10.83 -7.55 -16.64
C GLU A 60 -10.34 -6.15 -16.26
N PRO A 61 -9.35 -6.04 -15.34
CA PRO A 61 -8.72 -4.77 -15.05
C PRO A 61 -7.83 -4.32 -16.21
N SER A 62 -7.74 -3.01 -16.43
CA SER A 62 -6.87 -2.44 -17.46
C SER A 62 -5.48 -2.13 -16.93
N TYR A 63 -4.47 -2.31 -17.78
CA TYR A 63 -3.08 -1.90 -17.54
C TYR A 63 -2.89 -0.41 -17.79
N PHE A 64 -3.60 0.11 -18.77
CA PHE A 64 -3.61 1.52 -19.13
C PHE A 64 -5.00 2.08 -18.94
N LEU A 65 -5.07 3.23 -18.31
CA LEU A 65 -6.31 3.96 -18.11
C LEU A 65 -6.33 5.16 -19.02
N GLN A 66 -7.46 5.36 -19.66
CA GLN A 66 -7.67 6.53 -20.50
C GLN A 66 -7.78 7.77 -19.64
N SER A 67 -6.95 8.78 -19.90
CA SER A 67 -7.03 10.08 -19.27
C SER A 67 -7.63 11.13 -20.19
N SER A 68 -8.14 12.23 -19.64
CA SER A 68 -8.68 13.34 -20.43
C SER A 68 -7.63 14.12 -21.23
N PHE A 69 -6.34 13.91 -20.92
CA PHE A 69 -5.24 14.53 -21.65
C PHE A 69 -4.83 13.77 -22.92
N GLY A 70 -5.58 12.74 -23.32
CA GLY A 70 -5.20 11.92 -24.44
C GLY A 70 -4.01 10.99 -24.15
N LEU A 71 -3.83 10.61 -22.90
CA LEU A 71 -2.79 9.71 -22.45
C LEU A 71 -3.37 8.37 -22.05
N PHE A 72 -2.70 7.29 -22.43
CA PHE A 72 -2.87 6.02 -21.78
C PHE A 72 -2.04 6.01 -20.48
N TYR A 73 -2.69 6.22 -19.35
CA TYR A 73 -2.01 6.21 -18.06
C TYR A 73 -1.58 4.79 -17.67
N PRO A 74 -0.28 4.53 -17.58
CA PRO A 74 0.25 3.21 -17.24
C PRO A 74 0.14 2.94 -15.74
N ASN A 75 -1.00 2.45 -15.30
CA ASN A 75 -1.28 2.21 -13.88
C ASN A 75 -0.20 1.37 -13.18
N PHE A 76 0.38 0.39 -13.88
CA PHE A 76 1.41 -0.49 -13.35
C PHE A 76 2.76 0.21 -13.07
N ALA A 77 3.04 1.36 -13.68
CA ALA A 77 4.32 2.05 -13.53
C ALA A 77 4.48 2.69 -12.15
N PHE A 78 3.38 3.20 -11.59
CA PHE A 78 3.39 3.94 -10.32
C PHE A 78 2.83 3.16 -9.16
N TYR A 79 1.76 2.40 -9.42
CA TYR A 79 1.00 1.73 -8.38
C TYR A 79 0.71 0.28 -8.75
N GLY A 80 0.60 -0.57 -7.75
CA GLY A 80 0.20 -1.96 -7.96
C GLY A 80 -1.26 -2.07 -8.41
N GLY A 81 -1.49 -2.56 -9.62
CA GLY A 81 -2.82 -2.65 -10.20
C GLY A 81 -3.78 -3.58 -9.48
N SER A 82 -3.27 -4.60 -8.78
CA SER A 82 -4.13 -5.59 -8.12
C SER A 82 -4.99 -5.00 -7.01
N MET A 83 -4.44 -4.05 -6.22
CA MET A 83 -5.23 -3.35 -5.20
C MET A 83 -6.38 -2.58 -5.86
N TYR A 84 -6.09 -1.81 -6.89
CA TYR A 84 -7.11 -1.04 -7.60
C TYR A 84 -8.15 -1.91 -8.28
N ALA A 85 -7.75 -3.06 -8.85
CA ALA A 85 -8.69 -4.00 -9.44
C ALA A 85 -9.66 -4.57 -8.39
N VAL A 86 -9.15 -4.94 -7.21
CA VAL A 86 -9.98 -5.47 -6.11
C VAL A 86 -10.88 -4.39 -5.53
N VAL A 87 -10.31 -3.24 -5.15
CA VAL A 87 -11.07 -2.13 -4.55
C VAL A 87 -12.04 -1.53 -5.58
N GLY A 88 -11.62 -1.46 -6.85
CA GLY A 88 -12.48 -1.04 -7.96
C GLY A 88 -13.69 -1.97 -8.16
N THR A 89 -13.50 -3.28 -8.06
CA THR A 89 -14.63 -4.23 -8.09
C THR A 89 -15.59 -3.99 -6.93
N VAL A 90 -15.09 -3.69 -5.73
CA VAL A 90 -15.92 -3.32 -4.58
C VAL A 90 -16.64 -1.98 -4.83
N SER A 91 -15.99 -1.02 -5.49
CA SER A 91 -16.58 0.28 -5.80
C SER A 91 -17.78 0.20 -6.75
N TRP A 92 -17.79 -0.80 -7.61
CA TRP A 92 -18.95 -1.09 -8.46
C TRP A 92 -20.21 -1.44 -7.64
N LEU A 93 -20.04 -2.12 -6.49
CA LEU A 93 -21.16 -2.50 -5.61
C LEU A 93 -21.51 -1.42 -4.59
N THR A 94 -20.64 -0.43 -4.40
CA THR A 94 -20.77 0.63 -3.38
C THR A 94 -20.53 2.02 -4.00
N SER A 95 -19.46 2.67 -3.59
CA SER A 95 -18.91 3.88 -4.20
C SER A 95 -17.38 3.84 -4.09
N PRO A 96 -16.61 4.62 -4.87
CA PRO A 96 -15.15 4.68 -4.74
C PRO A 96 -14.69 5.04 -3.32
N VAL A 97 -15.35 5.99 -2.66
CA VAL A 97 -15.03 6.40 -1.28
C VAL A 97 -15.32 5.26 -0.29
N ALA A 98 -16.49 4.62 -0.40
CA ALA A 98 -16.84 3.50 0.47
C ALA A 98 -15.89 2.31 0.26
N ALA A 99 -15.55 2.00 -0.98
CA ALA A 99 -14.60 0.94 -1.31
C ALA A 99 -13.19 1.22 -0.75
N ALA A 100 -12.70 2.46 -0.90
CA ALA A 100 -11.44 2.91 -0.32
C ALA A 100 -11.45 2.82 1.21
N THR A 101 -12.54 3.25 1.85
CA THR A 101 -12.73 3.16 3.31
C THR A 101 -12.69 1.70 3.79
N LEU A 102 -13.31 0.78 3.07
CA LEU A 102 -13.21 -0.66 3.35
C LEU A 102 -11.78 -1.19 3.16
N GLY A 103 -11.07 -0.71 2.14
CA GLY A 103 -9.64 -1.00 1.92
C GLY A 103 -8.79 -0.54 3.11
N TYR A 104 -8.99 0.67 3.60
CA TYR A 104 -8.33 1.17 4.81
C TYR A 104 -8.68 0.36 6.06
N ALA A 105 -9.95 0.01 6.25
CA ALA A 105 -10.37 -0.82 7.37
C ALA A 105 -9.65 -2.18 7.37
N ALA A 106 -9.55 -2.81 6.21
CA ALA A 106 -8.83 -4.07 6.04
C ALA A 106 -7.33 -3.91 6.31
N ALA A 107 -6.71 -2.81 5.84
CA ALA A 107 -5.31 -2.49 6.05
C ALA A 107 -4.99 -2.27 7.55
N LEU A 108 -5.75 -1.41 8.22
CA LEU A 108 -5.58 -1.16 9.65
C LEU A 108 -5.80 -2.43 10.48
N ALA A 109 -6.79 -3.26 10.11
CA ALA A 109 -7.01 -4.55 10.74
C ALA A 109 -5.82 -5.50 10.54
N ALA A 110 -5.24 -5.56 9.34
CA ALA A 110 -4.06 -6.36 9.04
C ALA A 110 -2.85 -5.92 9.89
N SER A 111 -2.60 -4.61 9.99
CA SER A 111 -1.54 -4.04 10.83
C SER A 111 -1.75 -4.39 12.30
N TYR A 112 -2.94 -4.11 12.83
CA TYR A 112 -3.29 -4.40 14.22
C TYR A 112 -3.13 -5.88 14.58
N LEU A 113 -3.70 -6.76 13.75
CA LEU A 113 -3.65 -8.21 13.96
C LEU A 113 -2.24 -8.78 13.74
N GLY A 114 -1.50 -8.25 12.77
CA GLY A 114 -0.11 -8.62 12.53
C GLY A 114 0.77 -8.37 13.76
N TRP A 115 0.70 -7.18 14.33
CA TRP A 115 1.43 -6.83 15.55
C TRP A 115 0.96 -7.63 16.77
N THR A 116 -0.34 -7.81 16.92
CA THR A 116 -0.91 -8.66 18.00
C THR A 116 -0.39 -10.09 17.89
N TRP A 117 -0.30 -10.63 16.68
CA TRP A 117 0.20 -11.97 16.43
C TRP A 117 1.71 -12.08 16.68
N LEU A 118 2.50 -11.09 16.25
CA LEU A 118 3.94 -11.01 16.58
C LEU A 118 4.17 -10.97 18.09
N ALA A 119 3.42 -10.15 18.82
CA ALA A 119 3.51 -10.07 20.26
C ALA A 119 3.21 -11.42 20.94
N ARG A 120 2.16 -12.12 20.49
CA ARG A 120 1.85 -13.48 20.98
C ARG A 120 2.96 -14.48 20.68
N GLN A 121 3.59 -14.41 19.50
CA GLN A 121 4.71 -15.26 19.14
C GLN A 121 5.99 -14.92 19.94
N ALA A 122 6.11 -13.69 20.42
CA ALA A 122 7.17 -13.28 21.36
C ALA A 122 6.89 -13.70 22.81
N GLY A 123 5.72 -14.29 23.10
CA GLY A 123 5.30 -14.76 24.42
C GLY A 123 4.51 -13.75 25.23
N VAL A 124 3.99 -12.67 24.61
CA VAL A 124 3.10 -11.73 25.27
C VAL A 124 1.68 -12.29 25.28
N GLU A 125 1.05 -12.36 26.46
CA GLU A 125 -0.26 -12.98 26.63
C GLU A 125 -1.36 -11.96 26.94
N GLY A 126 -2.61 -12.40 26.74
CA GLY A 126 -3.79 -11.66 27.08
C GLY A 126 -3.94 -10.35 26.31
N TRP A 127 -4.51 -9.34 26.96
CA TRP A 127 -4.76 -8.03 26.34
C TRP A 127 -3.49 -7.23 26.03
N ARG A 128 -2.39 -7.51 26.76
CA ARG A 128 -1.09 -6.86 26.54
C ARG A 128 -0.55 -7.07 25.12
N ALA A 129 -0.88 -8.23 24.52
CA ALA A 129 -0.48 -8.53 23.15
C ALA A 129 -1.13 -7.61 22.10
N GLN A 130 -2.20 -6.87 22.46
CA GLN A 130 -2.87 -5.95 21.56
C GLN A 130 -2.25 -4.54 21.56
N LEU A 131 -1.46 -4.19 22.58
CA LEU A 131 -0.87 -2.85 22.69
C LEU A 131 0.02 -2.46 21.51
N PRO A 132 0.92 -3.33 21.00
CA PRO A 132 1.70 -3.00 19.80
C PRO A 132 0.82 -2.70 18.59
N GLY A 133 -0.26 -3.46 18.40
CA GLY A 133 -1.21 -3.21 17.32
C GLY A 133 -1.93 -1.86 17.47
N ALA A 134 -2.38 -1.54 18.69
CA ALA A 134 -3.02 -0.25 18.97
C ALA A 134 -2.06 0.92 18.70
N ILE A 135 -0.81 0.84 19.17
CA ILE A 135 0.21 1.89 18.96
C ILE A 135 0.52 2.04 17.47
N ALA A 136 0.65 0.92 16.73
CA ALA A 136 0.98 0.97 15.31
C ALA A 136 -0.07 1.71 14.49
N VAL A 137 -1.36 1.40 14.69
CA VAL A 137 -2.43 2.02 13.90
C VAL A 137 -2.80 3.43 14.35
N THR A 138 -2.45 3.81 15.59
CA THR A 138 -2.63 5.17 16.12
C THR A 138 -1.34 6.00 16.07
N ALA A 139 -0.26 5.46 15.50
CA ALA A 139 0.98 6.20 15.31
C ALA A 139 0.71 7.45 14.44
N PRO A 140 1.33 8.60 14.75
CA PRO A 140 1.10 9.83 14.00
C PRO A 140 1.23 9.64 12.49
N ILE A 141 2.32 9.05 12.03
CA ILE A 141 2.56 8.82 10.59
C ILE A 141 1.47 7.95 9.93
N ALA A 142 0.86 7.00 10.65
CA ALA A 142 -0.22 6.19 10.11
C ALA A 142 -1.47 7.04 9.82
N VAL A 143 -1.78 7.99 10.71
CA VAL A 143 -2.91 8.91 10.56
C VAL A 143 -2.61 9.99 9.52
N THR A 144 -1.36 10.50 9.46
CA THR A 144 -0.91 11.41 8.41
C THR A 144 -1.01 10.79 7.02
N ASN A 145 -0.58 9.55 6.84
CA ASN A 145 -0.72 8.84 5.56
C ASN A 145 -2.20 8.61 5.19
N LEU A 146 -3.06 8.39 6.18
CA LEU A 146 -4.49 8.18 5.97
C LEU A 146 -5.21 9.46 5.53
N TYR A 147 -4.96 10.59 6.18
CA TYR A 147 -5.70 11.82 6.01
C TYR A 147 -4.89 12.98 5.42
N GLY A 148 -3.65 13.15 5.84
CA GLY A 148 -2.80 14.23 5.35
C GLY A 148 -2.41 14.05 3.89
N ARG A 149 -2.11 12.80 3.49
CA ARG A 149 -1.74 12.48 2.12
C ARG A 149 -2.87 11.85 1.32
N GLY A 150 -3.65 10.98 1.94
CA GLY A 150 -4.65 10.18 1.24
C GLY A 150 -4.04 9.12 0.31
N ASP A 151 -2.80 8.69 0.57
CA ASP A 151 -2.10 7.69 -0.23
C ASP A 151 -2.60 6.27 0.11
N ILE A 152 -3.71 5.91 -0.51
CA ILE A 152 -4.38 4.62 -0.30
C ILE A 152 -3.41 3.44 -0.53
N PRO A 153 -2.64 3.38 -1.62
CA PRO A 153 -1.73 2.27 -1.88
C PRO A 153 -0.63 2.13 -0.83
N GLU A 154 -0.02 3.23 -0.39
CA GLU A 154 1.04 3.18 0.61
C GLU A 154 0.52 2.72 1.97
N VAL A 155 -0.64 3.24 2.41
CA VAL A 155 -1.28 2.81 3.65
C VAL A 155 -1.61 1.32 3.62
N VAL A 156 -2.19 0.84 2.52
CA VAL A 156 -2.53 -0.59 2.39
C VAL A 156 -1.25 -1.44 2.40
N ALA A 157 -0.25 -1.11 1.59
CA ALA A 157 0.96 -1.91 1.49
C ALA A 157 1.74 -1.96 2.82
N THR A 158 1.98 -0.81 3.46
CA THR A 158 2.75 -0.73 4.71
C THR A 158 2.05 -1.41 5.88
N SER A 159 0.72 -1.33 5.92
CA SER A 159 -0.11 -1.97 6.96
C SER A 159 -0.02 -3.50 6.94
N PHE A 160 0.27 -4.12 5.80
CA PHE A 160 0.43 -5.58 5.70
C PHE A 160 1.83 -6.08 6.09
N ILE A 161 2.85 -5.22 6.21
CA ILE A 161 4.21 -5.62 6.63
C ILE A 161 4.23 -6.40 7.95
N PRO A 162 3.56 -5.96 9.03
CA PRO A 162 3.51 -6.73 10.28
C PRO A 162 2.86 -8.11 10.12
N LEU A 163 1.87 -8.23 9.25
CA LEU A 163 1.20 -9.50 8.99
C LEU A 163 2.08 -10.45 8.15
N VAL A 164 2.88 -9.93 7.20
CA VAL A 164 3.93 -10.70 6.50
C VAL A 164 4.92 -11.25 7.50
N LEU A 165 5.45 -10.42 8.41
CA LEU A 165 6.39 -10.85 9.46
C LEU A 165 5.78 -11.90 10.39
N ALA A 166 4.55 -11.66 10.88
CA ALA A 166 3.88 -12.57 11.81
C ALA A 166 3.58 -13.93 11.19
N SER A 167 2.99 -13.93 10.00
CA SER A 167 2.60 -15.16 9.31
C SER A 167 3.82 -15.92 8.77
N GLY A 168 4.82 -15.20 8.25
CA GLY A 168 6.09 -15.79 7.83
C GLY A 168 6.84 -16.46 8.98
N LEU A 169 6.92 -15.79 10.13
CA LEU A 169 7.51 -16.35 11.35
C LEU A 169 6.72 -17.59 11.85
N ALA A 170 5.38 -17.55 11.76
CA ALA A 170 4.54 -18.69 12.10
C ALA A 170 4.79 -19.90 11.18
N VAL A 171 4.93 -19.69 9.86
CA VAL A 171 5.29 -20.74 8.90
C VAL A 171 6.70 -21.28 9.19
N PHE A 172 7.66 -20.39 9.47
CA PHE A 172 9.04 -20.76 9.75
C PHE A 172 9.19 -21.59 11.03
N ARG A 173 8.45 -21.23 12.09
CA ARG A 173 8.52 -21.92 13.39
C ARG A 173 7.72 -23.22 13.46
N ALA A 174 6.67 -23.35 12.67
CA ALA A 174 5.80 -24.52 12.72
C ALA A 174 6.52 -25.80 12.25
N PRO A 175 6.33 -26.95 12.89
CA PRO A 175 6.89 -28.23 12.41
C PRO A 175 6.28 -28.65 11.06
N ARG A 176 5.04 -28.24 10.78
CA ARG A 176 4.32 -28.42 9.52
C ARG A 176 3.62 -27.14 9.11
N THR A 177 3.50 -26.90 7.81
CA THR A 177 2.77 -25.74 7.29
C THR A 177 1.29 -25.87 7.61
N ARG A 178 0.75 -24.90 8.37
CA ARG A 178 -0.67 -24.81 8.69
C ARG A 178 -1.33 -23.88 7.70
N LEU A 179 -2.47 -24.30 7.13
CA LEU A 179 -3.20 -23.54 6.13
C LEU A 179 -3.47 -22.07 6.53
N PRO A 180 -3.95 -21.75 7.75
CA PRO A 180 -4.21 -20.34 8.09
C PRO A 180 -2.97 -19.46 8.05
N ALA A 181 -1.80 -19.96 8.52
CA ALA A 181 -0.56 -19.20 8.50
C ALA A 181 -0.01 -19.05 7.07
N ALA A 182 -0.07 -20.12 6.26
CA ALA A 182 0.34 -20.07 4.87
C ALA A 182 -0.56 -19.14 4.04
N ALA A 183 -1.87 -19.21 4.21
CA ALA A 183 -2.82 -18.35 3.53
C ALA A 183 -2.62 -16.87 3.92
N ALA A 184 -2.50 -16.57 5.22
CA ALA A 184 -2.22 -15.23 5.69
C ALA A 184 -0.91 -14.68 5.11
N TYR A 185 0.14 -15.52 5.03
CA TYR A 185 1.42 -15.13 4.46
C TYR A 185 1.31 -14.83 2.95
N VAL A 186 0.76 -15.77 2.18
CA VAL A 186 0.59 -15.60 0.72
C VAL A 186 -0.25 -14.37 0.40
N LEU A 187 -1.38 -14.20 1.09
CA LEU A 187 -2.25 -13.02 0.88
C LEU A 187 -1.54 -11.72 1.27
N SER A 188 -0.79 -11.69 2.38
CA SER A 188 -0.07 -10.50 2.80
C SER A 188 1.05 -10.13 1.82
N VAL A 189 1.78 -11.12 1.30
CA VAL A 189 2.78 -10.90 0.24
C VAL A 189 2.09 -10.43 -1.04
N ALA A 190 0.94 -11.02 -1.41
CA ALA A 190 0.19 -10.57 -2.59
C ALA A 190 -0.29 -9.12 -2.44
N VAL A 191 -0.78 -8.71 -1.27
CA VAL A 191 -1.14 -7.30 -1.05
C VAL A 191 0.09 -6.41 -1.18
N LEU A 192 1.21 -6.74 -0.52
CA LEU A 192 2.43 -5.92 -0.59
C LEU A 192 2.94 -5.77 -2.04
N THR A 193 2.94 -6.86 -2.81
CA THR A 193 3.47 -6.87 -4.19
C THR A 193 2.51 -6.31 -5.23
N GLY A 194 1.21 -6.21 -4.91
CA GLY A 194 0.17 -5.76 -5.85
C GLY A 194 -0.40 -4.37 -5.55
N THR A 195 0.23 -3.58 -4.66
CA THR A 195 -0.38 -2.35 -4.16
C THR A 195 0.42 -1.09 -4.47
N HIS A 196 1.67 -0.98 -4.01
CA HIS A 196 2.46 0.24 -4.11
C HIS A 196 3.92 -0.08 -4.46
N THR A 197 4.42 0.46 -5.56
CA THR A 197 5.75 0.10 -6.10
C THR A 197 6.89 0.56 -5.20
N LEU A 198 6.82 1.77 -4.64
CA LEU A 198 7.84 2.26 -3.72
C LEU A 198 7.87 1.46 -2.42
N THR A 199 6.69 1.15 -1.86
CA THR A 199 6.61 0.28 -0.68
C THR A 199 7.03 -1.15 -1.01
N LEU A 200 6.83 -1.64 -2.21
CA LEU A 200 7.37 -2.93 -2.65
C LEU A 200 8.90 -2.94 -2.57
N ALA A 201 9.57 -1.91 -3.09
CA ALA A 201 11.02 -1.80 -3.04
C ALA A 201 11.53 -1.69 -1.59
N TRP A 202 11.13 -0.66 -0.88
CA TRP A 202 11.57 -0.40 0.50
C TRP A 202 11.09 -1.46 1.48
N GLY A 203 9.83 -1.90 1.38
CA GLY A 203 9.26 -2.96 2.21
C GLY A 203 9.94 -4.31 2.02
N THR A 204 10.35 -4.63 0.78
CA THR A 204 11.10 -5.86 0.52
C THR A 204 12.48 -5.82 1.18
N VAL A 205 13.22 -4.71 1.06
CA VAL A 205 14.51 -4.53 1.72
C VAL A 205 14.35 -4.57 3.25
N PHE A 206 13.37 -3.85 3.79
CA PHE A 206 13.06 -3.86 5.22
C PHE A 206 12.75 -5.28 5.73
N LEU A 207 11.88 -6.02 5.04
CA LEU A 207 11.52 -7.40 5.37
C LEU A 207 12.73 -8.34 5.27
N ALA A 208 13.58 -8.16 4.25
CA ALA A 208 14.81 -8.95 4.10
C ALA A 208 15.77 -8.69 5.27
N ILE A 209 15.96 -7.43 5.68
CA ILE A 209 16.79 -7.08 6.85
C ILE A 209 16.16 -7.65 8.12
N CYS A 210 14.85 -7.54 8.34
CA CYS A 210 14.17 -8.14 9.49
C CYS A 210 14.34 -9.66 9.53
N ALA A 211 14.22 -10.34 8.39
CA ALA A 211 14.45 -11.78 8.29
C ALA A 211 15.91 -12.14 8.61
N LEU A 212 16.88 -11.36 8.11
CA LEU A 212 18.29 -11.52 8.42
C LEU A 212 18.56 -11.33 9.92
N LEU A 213 18.01 -10.28 10.52
CA LEU A 213 18.14 -10.04 11.97
C LEU A 213 17.57 -11.19 12.80
N LEU A 214 16.42 -11.76 12.41
CA LEU A 214 15.83 -12.94 13.06
C LEU A 214 16.74 -14.16 12.92
N VAL A 215 17.32 -14.40 11.76
CA VAL A 215 18.26 -15.50 11.50
C VAL A 215 19.55 -15.34 12.31
N LEU A 216 20.15 -14.15 12.31
CA LEU A 216 21.39 -13.86 13.02
C LEU A 216 21.19 -13.85 14.54
N SER A 217 20.01 -13.45 15.02
CA SER A 217 19.71 -13.43 16.45
C SER A 217 19.62 -14.84 17.05
N ASP A 218 19.20 -15.85 16.29
CA ASP A 218 19.13 -17.26 16.71
C ASP A 218 19.58 -18.20 15.57
N TRP A 219 20.85 -18.13 15.22
CA TRP A 219 21.46 -18.88 14.12
C TRP A 219 21.27 -20.40 14.25
N ALA A 220 21.40 -20.94 15.47
CA ALA A 220 21.28 -22.38 15.72
C ALA A 220 19.85 -22.86 15.38
N ALA A 221 18.83 -22.14 15.85
CA ALA A 221 17.44 -22.45 15.53
C ALA A 221 17.13 -22.24 14.05
N ALA A 222 17.69 -21.20 13.43
CA ALA A 222 17.52 -20.90 12.01
C ALA A 222 18.11 -22.02 11.14
N ARG A 223 19.34 -22.47 11.43
CA ARG A 223 20.00 -23.57 10.74
C ARG A 223 19.20 -24.89 10.84
N ALA A 224 18.70 -25.20 12.06
CA ALA A 224 17.87 -26.39 12.28
C ALA A 224 16.55 -26.36 11.46
N ARG A 225 16.10 -25.16 11.04
CA ARG A 225 14.87 -24.94 10.29
C ARG A 225 15.10 -24.50 8.83
N ALA A 226 16.29 -24.74 8.27
CA ALA A 226 16.62 -24.27 6.90
C ALA A 226 15.59 -24.71 5.84
N ARG A 227 15.07 -25.94 5.93
CA ARG A 227 13.99 -26.45 5.05
C ARG A 227 12.71 -25.61 5.16
N ARG A 228 12.47 -24.95 6.30
CA ARG A 228 11.35 -24.05 6.50
C ARG A 228 11.56 -22.70 5.80
N GLY A 229 12.81 -22.25 5.71
CA GLY A 229 13.17 -21.11 4.88
C GLY A 229 12.79 -21.33 3.42
N ILE A 230 13.02 -22.53 2.88
CA ILE A 230 12.58 -22.89 1.51
C ILE A 230 11.05 -22.81 1.37
N ALA A 231 10.31 -23.27 2.38
CA ALA A 231 8.85 -23.17 2.37
C ALA A 231 8.38 -21.70 2.39
N VAL A 232 9.00 -20.84 3.22
CA VAL A 232 8.72 -19.41 3.24
C VAL A 232 9.03 -18.78 1.87
N ALA A 233 10.20 -19.08 1.28
CA ALA A 233 10.58 -18.57 -0.04
C ALA A 233 9.58 -19.02 -1.14
N GLY A 234 9.16 -20.30 -1.13
CA GLY A 234 8.14 -20.80 -2.05
C GLY A 234 6.78 -20.10 -1.91
N LEU A 235 6.36 -19.84 -0.67
CA LEU A 235 5.13 -19.08 -0.41
C LEU A 235 5.28 -17.59 -0.78
N THR A 236 6.47 -16.99 -0.64
CA THR A 236 6.77 -15.64 -1.13
C THR A 236 6.63 -15.59 -2.65
N ALA A 237 7.27 -16.54 -3.35
CA ALA A 237 7.15 -16.65 -4.81
C ALA A 237 5.69 -16.84 -5.25
N LEU A 238 4.92 -17.64 -4.51
CA LEU A 238 3.49 -17.83 -4.77
C LEU A 238 2.70 -16.52 -4.58
N GLY A 239 2.92 -15.79 -3.48
CA GLY A 239 2.26 -14.51 -3.22
C GLY A 239 2.60 -13.45 -4.27
N ALA A 240 3.87 -13.33 -4.66
CA ALA A 240 4.31 -12.44 -5.74
C ALA A 240 3.75 -12.89 -7.10
N GLY A 241 3.71 -14.20 -7.35
CA GLY A 241 3.17 -14.77 -8.58
C GLY A 241 1.69 -14.48 -8.80
N LEU A 242 0.89 -14.28 -7.73
CA LEU A 242 -0.50 -13.82 -7.84
C LEU A 242 -0.61 -12.42 -8.48
N ASN A 243 0.46 -11.64 -8.45
CA ASN A 243 0.54 -10.31 -9.06
C ASN A 243 1.47 -10.28 -10.29
N ALA A 244 1.86 -11.43 -10.82
CA ALA A 244 2.77 -11.47 -11.97
C ALA A 244 2.20 -10.72 -13.18
N TRP A 245 0.87 -10.67 -13.33
CA TRP A 245 0.17 -9.91 -14.37
C TRP A 245 0.52 -8.42 -14.37
N ILE A 246 0.83 -7.83 -13.20
CA ILE A 246 1.21 -6.43 -13.06
C ILE A 246 2.73 -6.27 -12.85
N LEU A 247 3.38 -7.21 -12.16
CA LEU A 247 4.81 -7.14 -11.88
C LEU A 247 5.67 -7.33 -13.14
N MET A 248 5.21 -8.16 -14.09
CA MET A 248 5.95 -8.36 -15.34
C MET A 248 5.98 -7.06 -16.19
N PRO A 249 4.85 -6.40 -16.48
CA PRO A 249 4.90 -5.07 -17.10
C PRO A 249 5.73 -4.07 -16.31
N LEU A 250 5.60 -4.01 -14.99
CA LEU A 250 6.41 -3.12 -14.15
C LEU A 250 7.91 -3.32 -14.39
N VAL A 251 8.39 -4.56 -14.37
CA VAL A 251 9.82 -4.86 -14.49
C VAL A 251 10.34 -4.59 -15.90
N PHE A 252 9.58 -4.95 -16.94
CA PHE A 252 10.07 -4.90 -18.31
C PHE A 252 9.72 -3.61 -19.05
N LEU A 253 8.67 -2.91 -18.66
CA LEU A 253 8.23 -1.68 -19.32
C LEU A 253 8.56 -0.41 -18.53
N HIS A 254 8.93 -0.53 -17.26
CA HIS A 254 9.23 0.62 -16.40
C HIS A 254 10.27 1.58 -17.03
N THR A 255 11.35 1.04 -17.58
CA THR A 255 12.42 1.85 -18.21
C THR A 255 11.97 2.57 -19.48
N ARG A 256 10.83 2.18 -20.06
CA ARG A 256 10.26 2.82 -21.26
C ARG A 256 9.31 3.96 -20.92
N LEU A 257 8.91 4.08 -19.65
CA LEU A 257 7.82 4.96 -19.26
C LEU A 257 8.27 6.21 -18.52
N ILE A 258 9.32 6.15 -17.69
CA ILE A 258 9.71 7.30 -16.85
C ILE A 258 11.17 7.18 -16.41
N GLU A 259 11.97 8.19 -16.70
CA GLU A 259 13.07 8.60 -15.85
C GLU A 259 12.63 9.92 -15.16
N GLN A 260 12.01 9.84 -14.01
CA GLN A 260 11.96 10.99 -13.11
C GLN A 260 13.23 10.94 -12.27
N GLU A 261 14.11 11.89 -12.47
CA GLU A 261 15.11 12.17 -11.45
C GLU A 261 14.36 12.69 -10.20
N PRO A 262 14.74 12.21 -9.00
CA PRO A 262 14.14 12.74 -7.78
C PRO A 262 14.38 14.25 -7.75
N ASP A 263 13.32 15.03 -7.52
CA ASP A 263 13.44 16.47 -7.33
C ASP A 263 14.26 16.72 -6.05
N PRO A 264 15.47 17.31 -6.14
CA PRO A 264 16.29 17.58 -4.96
C PRO A 264 15.57 18.45 -3.92
N ILE A 265 14.62 19.27 -4.34
CA ILE A 265 13.83 20.15 -3.46
C ILE A 265 12.87 19.30 -2.61
N ALA A 266 12.26 18.28 -3.19
CA ALA A 266 11.38 17.36 -2.46
C ALA A 266 12.09 16.58 -1.34
N LEU A 267 13.42 16.42 -1.41
CA LEU A 267 14.19 15.75 -0.38
C LEU A 267 14.37 16.61 0.90
N THR A 268 14.27 17.94 0.82
CA THR A 268 14.56 18.84 1.93
C THR A 268 13.33 19.41 2.62
N GLU A 269 12.18 19.49 1.94
CA GLU A 269 11.03 20.27 2.43
C GLU A 269 10.16 19.57 3.49
N TYR A 270 10.30 18.24 3.71
CA TYR A 270 9.29 17.47 4.44
C TYR A 270 9.77 16.80 5.74
N THR A 271 10.92 17.20 6.29
CA THR A 271 11.46 16.61 7.51
C THR A 271 11.98 17.67 8.47
N ASP A 272 11.04 18.44 9.06
CA ASP A 272 11.37 19.30 10.19
C ASP A 272 11.60 18.43 11.44
N PRO A 273 12.81 18.45 12.05
CA PRO A 273 13.07 17.70 13.28
C PRO A 273 12.13 18.08 14.43
N ASP A 274 11.68 19.33 14.52
CA ASP A 274 10.77 19.76 15.57
C ASP A 274 9.40 19.12 15.41
N VAL A 275 8.93 18.95 14.18
CA VAL A 275 7.71 18.20 13.86
C VAL A 275 7.91 16.71 14.06
N LEU A 276 9.01 16.14 13.55
CA LEU A 276 9.32 14.71 13.61
C LEU A 276 9.30 14.15 15.05
N PHE A 277 9.83 14.93 15.99
CA PHE A 277 9.93 14.54 17.41
C PHE A 277 8.83 15.17 18.29
N SER A 278 7.87 15.86 17.72
CA SER A 278 6.73 16.41 18.47
C SER A 278 5.89 15.30 19.09
N ILE A 279 5.46 15.53 20.32
CA ILE A 279 4.52 14.67 21.06
C ILE A 279 3.07 15.10 20.77
N PHE A 280 2.87 16.39 20.59
CA PHE A 280 1.58 16.97 20.27
C PHE A 280 1.49 17.16 18.77
N ARG A 281 0.36 16.80 18.21
CA ARG A 281 0.04 17.17 16.85
C ARG A 281 -0.31 18.64 16.86
N ASP A 282 0.35 19.40 16.01
CA ASP A 282 -0.08 20.78 15.80
C ASP A 282 -1.47 20.72 15.19
N ALA A 283 -2.43 21.34 15.93
CA ALA A 283 -3.78 21.53 15.46
C ALA A 283 -3.87 22.73 14.50
N GLY A 284 -2.70 23.18 13.99
CA GLY A 284 -2.64 24.11 12.87
C GLY A 284 -3.50 23.64 11.71
N ASP A 285 -3.46 24.31 10.60
CA ASP A 285 -4.28 23.97 9.43
C ASP A 285 -4.39 22.46 9.22
N PRO A 286 -5.60 21.91 9.00
CA PRO A 286 -5.76 20.49 8.84
C PRO A 286 -4.79 19.97 7.77
N PRO A 287 -4.06 18.87 8.02
CA PRO A 287 -3.00 18.37 7.14
C PRO A 287 -3.44 18.09 5.70
N VAL A 288 -4.70 18.30 5.42
CA VAL A 288 -5.39 18.08 4.15
C VAL A 288 -5.17 19.19 3.13
N ILE A 289 -4.68 20.37 3.53
CA ILE A 289 -4.73 21.57 2.67
C ILE A 289 -3.35 22.05 2.26
N THR A 290 -2.34 21.79 3.07
CA THR A 290 -0.97 22.21 2.80
C THR A 290 -0.18 21.03 2.21
N ALA A 291 0.76 21.34 1.32
CA ALA A 291 1.74 20.37 0.84
C ALA A 291 2.64 19.84 1.98
N ASP A 292 2.54 20.42 3.16
CA ASP A 292 3.31 20.08 4.34
C ASP A 292 2.74 18.81 4.98
N VAL A 293 3.46 17.73 4.80
CA VAL A 293 3.13 16.43 5.39
C VAL A 293 3.87 16.29 6.72
N ASP A 294 3.16 16.52 7.82
CA ASP A 294 3.70 16.35 9.18
C ASP A 294 4.00 14.88 9.47
N ALA A 295 5.23 14.47 9.19
CA ALA A 295 5.70 13.13 9.48
C ALA A 295 6.24 13.06 10.91
N GLN A 296 5.46 12.49 11.83
CA GLN A 296 5.82 12.37 13.24
C GLN A 296 6.09 10.93 13.66
N LEU A 297 7.06 10.76 14.54
CA LEU A 297 7.37 9.49 15.20
C LEU A 297 6.43 9.23 16.41
N PRO A 298 6.17 7.98 16.78
CA PRO A 298 5.50 7.65 18.02
C PRO A 298 6.47 7.81 19.23
N VAL A 299 6.91 9.04 19.50
CA VAL A 299 8.00 9.37 20.43
C VAL A 299 7.80 8.79 21.82
N LEU A 300 6.60 8.95 22.40
CA LEU A 300 6.30 8.40 23.73
C LEU A 300 6.42 6.87 23.77
N ALA A 301 5.97 6.18 22.74
CA ALA A 301 6.09 4.72 22.65
C ALA A 301 7.55 4.29 22.47
N LEU A 302 8.33 5.04 21.69
CA LEU A 302 9.76 4.79 21.51
C LEU A 302 10.53 5.00 22.81
N LEU A 303 10.33 6.13 23.50
CA LEU A 303 10.96 6.41 24.79
C LEU A 303 10.59 5.35 25.84
N TRP A 304 9.31 4.95 25.87
CA TRP A 304 8.87 3.87 26.73
C TRP A 304 9.58 2.55 26.41
N ALA A 305 9.71 2.21 25.12
CA ALA A 305 10.37 0.98 24.70
C ALA A 305 11.86 0.96 25.06
N LEU A 306 12.55 2.08 24.91
CA LEU A 306 13.96 2.23 25.29
C LEU A 306 14.15 2.15 26.79
N ALA A 307 13.34 2.87 27.59
CA ALA A 307 13.42 2.85 29.06
C ALA A 307 13.10 1.45 29.61
N CYS A 308 11.98 0.84 29.17
CA CYS A 308 11.61 -0.50 29.62
C CYS A 308 12.55 -1.58 29.05
N GLY A 309 13.01 -1.43 27.82
CA GLY A 309 14.02 -2.30 27.22
C GLY A 309 15.31 -2.31 28.03
N ALA A 310 15.81 -1.16 28.48
CA ALA A 310 16.97 -1.05 29.32
C ALA A 310 16.72 -1.65 30.73
N LEU A 311 15.59 -1.30 31.36
CA LEU A 311 15.24 -1.76 32.71
C LEU A 311 15.11 -3.28 32.79
N PHE A 312 14.42 -3.87 31.80
CA PHE A 312 14.15 -5.31 31.74
C PHE A 312 15.12 -6.08 30.83
N TRP A 313 16.24 -5.46 30.43
CA TRP A 313 17.24 -6.04 29.52
C TRP A 313 17.69 -7.45 29.94
N ARG A 314 17.92 -7.63 31.25
CA ARG A 314 18.42 -8.92 31.79
C ARG A 314 17.44 -10.08 31.55
N LEU A 315 16.16 -9.81 31.42
CA LEU A 315 15.11 -10.81 31.22
C LEU A 315 14.95 -11.26 29.77
N LEU A 316 15.47 -10.49 28.82
CA LEU A 316 15.52 -10.92 27.45
C LEU A 316 16.42 -12.12 27.25
N PRO A 317 16.00 -13.17 26.54
CA PRO A 317 16.88 -14.25 26.15
C PRO A 317 17.98 -13.72 25.23
N GLY A 318 19.09 -14.46 25.09
CA GLY A 318 20.23 -14.00 24.28
C GLY A 318 19.86 -13.65 22.84
N TRP A 319 18.97 -14.41 22.22
CA TRP A 319 18.44 -14.08 20.88
C TRP A 319 17.60 -12.79 20.91
N GLY A 320 16.79 -12.58 21.94
CA GLY A 320 15.98 -11.38 22.08
C GLY A 320 16.83 -10.11 22.24
N LYS A 321 17.96 -10.20 22.97
CA LYS A 321 18.92 -9.10 23.09
C LYS A 321 19.56 -8.74 21.74
N ARG A 322 20.02 -9.76 21.00
CA ARG A 322 20.60 -9.53 19.66
C ARG A 322 19.59 -8.93 18.70
N LEU A 323 18.35 -9.43 18.73
CA LEU A 323 17.28 -8.90 17.90
C LEU A 323 16.94 -7.44 18.28
N ALA A 324 16.85 -7.11 19.57
CA ALA A 324 16.59 -5.75 20.04
C ALA A 324 17.68 -4.77 19.58
N VAL A 325 18.96 -5.16 19.70
CA VAL A 325 20.08 -4.34 19.20
C VAL A 325 20.00 -4.17 17.69
N GLY A 326 19.69 -5.25 16.94
CA GLY A 326 19.56 -5.18 15.49
C GLY A 326 18.41 -4.28 15.04
N VAL A 327 17.23 -4.38 15.68
CA VAL A 327 16.07 -3.52 15.38
C VAL A 327 16.36 -2.06 15.74
N LEU A 328 17.04 -1.81 16.87
CA LEU A 328 17.45 -0.45 17.25
C LEU A 328 18.44 0.13 16.23
N ALA A 329 19.43 -0.65 15.81
CA ALA A 329 20.41 -0.22 14.81
C ALA A 329 19.75 0.06 13.46
N LEU A 330 18.81 -0.79 13.03
CA LEU A 330 18.02 -0.56 11.81
C LEU A 330 17.18 0.73 11.93
N GLY A 331 16.47 0.91 13.06
CA GLY A 331 15.68 2.12 13.29
C GLY A 331 16.53 3.39 13.30
N ALA A 332 17.73 3.35 13.91
CA ALA A 332 18.68 4.46 13.92
C ALA A 332 19.23 4.76 12.51
N ALA A 333 19.56 3.73 11.73
CA ALA A 333 20.01 3.93 10.34
C ALA A 333 18.90 4.53 9.46
N LEU A 334 17.66 4.06 9.59
CA LEU A 334 16.52 4.63 8.87
C LEU A 334 16.23 6.08 9.32
N LEU A 335 16.35 6.35 10.61
CA LEU A 335 16.20 7.72 11.14
C LEU A 335 17.29 8.66 10.62
N ALA A 336 18.53 8.16 10.49
CA ALA A 336 19.61 8.94 9.88
C ALA A 336 19.29 9.34 8.44
N LEU A 337 18.67 8.45 7.62
CA LEU A 337 18.23 8.77 6.27
C LEU A 337 17.08 9.82 6.25
N VAL A 338 16.26 9.88 7.30
CA VAL A 338 15.21 10.90 7.41
C VAL A 338 15.81 12.26 7.76
N LEU A 339 16.77 12.28 8.70
CA LEU A 339 17.39 13.52 9.19
C LEU A 339 18.45 14.09 8.24
N GLU A 340 19.07 13.23 7.43
CA GLU A 340 20.08 13.60 6.45
C GLU A 340 19.72 12.98 5.10
N PRO A 341 18.79 13.58 4.35
CA PRO A 341 18.27 13.04 3.10
C PRO A 341 19.32 12.86 2.00
N THR A 342 20.43 13.60 2.05
CA THR A 342 21.55 13.45 1.08
C THR A 342 22.13 12.04 1.08
N LEU A 343 22.04 11.31 2.21
CA LEU A 343 22.45 9.91 2.27
C LEU A 343 21.59 8.98 1.39
N ILE A 344 20.41 9.44 0.98
CA ILE A 344 19.53 8.65 0.09
C ILE A 344 20.09 8.63 -1.32
N GLU A 345 20.79 9.67 -1.76
CA GLU A 345 21.39 9.78 -3.08
C GLU A 345 22.49 8.71 -3.31
N ASP A 346 23.16 8.29 -2.23
CA ASP A 346 24.18 7.24 -2.25
C ASP A 346 23.59 5.82 -2.30
N LEU A 347 22.26 5.66 -2.16
CA LEU A 347 21.62 4.37 -2.22
C LEU A 347 21.50 3.85 -3.66
N PRO A 348 21.31 2.52 -3.85
CA PRO A 348 20.96 1.98 -5.16
C PRO A 348 19.74 2.72 -5.75
N LYS A 349 19.76 3.03 -7.06
CA LYS A 349 18.73 3.84 -7.75
C LYS A 349 17.29 3.45 -7.39
N VAL A 350 17.00 2.15 -7.27
CA VAL A 350 15.66 1.66 -6.91
C VAL A 350 15.20 2.10 -5.50
N LEU A 351 16.13 2.40 -4.60
CA LEU A 351 15.85 2.92 -3.26
C LEU A 351 15.98 4.44 -3.20
N ALA A 352 16.91 5.02 -3.94
CA ALA A 352 17.05 6.47 -4.06
C ALA A 352 15.78 7.11 -4.65
N PHE A 353 15.01 6.37 -5.43
CA PHE A 353 13.71 6.80 -5.97
C PHE A 353 12.57 6.83 -4.95
N ILE A 354 12.86 7.19 -3.68
CA ILE A 354 11.82 7.26 -2.63
C ILE A 354 10.89 8.46 -2.79
N GLN A 355 11.25 9.44 -3.60
CA GLN A 355 10.55 10.69 -3.84
C GLN A 355 10.50 11.62 -2.61
N PHE A 356 10.13 11.11 -1.42
CA PHE A 356 10.00 11.88 -0.18
C PHE A 356 10.60 11.12 1.01
N PRO A 357 11.60 11.68 1.73
CA PRO A 357 12.26 11.02 2.88
C PRO A 357 11.32 10.69 4.03
N TYR A 358 10.26 11.48 4.25
CA TYR A 358 9.28 11.23 5.31
C TYR A 358 8.59 9.85 5.21
N ARG A 359 8.56 9.22 4.03
CA ARG A 359 8.04 7.84 3.87
C ARG A 359 8.84 6.83 4.70
N ILE A 360 10.13 7.11 4.95
CA ILE A 360 11.00 6.26 5.78
C ILE A 360 10.54 6.27 7.24
N VAL A 361 9.87 7.33 7.73
CA VAL A 361 9.32 7.42 9.09
C VAL A 361 8.38 6.26 9.39
N THR A 362 7.67 5.74 8.40
CA THR A 362 6.85 4.53 8.55
C THR A 362 7.70 3.33 9.00
N TYR A 363 8.86 3.11 8.40
CA TYR A 363 9.75 1.99 8.76
C TYR A 363 10.43 2.20 10.12
N VAL A 364 10.78 3.45 10.47
CA VAL A 364 11.26 3.81 11.83
C VAL A 364 10.18 3.48 12.87
N THR A 365 8.91 3.80 12.55
CA THR A 365 7.76 3.47 13.40
C THR A 365 7.58 1.95 13.56
N LEU A 366 7.74 1.17 12.48
CA LEU A 366 7.71 -0.29 12.58
C LEU A 366 8.83 -0.83 13.50
N CYS A 367 10.03 -0.25 13.46
CA CYS A 367 11.12 -0.58 14.38
C CYS A 367 10.75 -0.23 15.83
N ALA A 368 10.19 0.95 16.09
CA ALA A 368 9.75 1.38 17.42
C ALA A 368 8.71 0.42 18.02
N VAL A 369 7.69 0.03 17.23
CA VAL A 369 6.67 -0.95 17.66
C VAL A 369 7.28 -2.34 17.86
N GLY A 370 8.29 -2.71 17.07
CA GLY A 370 9.09 -3.92 17.26
C GLY A 370 9.80 -3.92 18.63
N LEU A 371 10.42 -2.81 19.00
CA LEU A 371 11.06 -2.63 20.34
C LEU A 371 10.03 -2.67 21.47
N VAL A 372 8.86 -2.03 21.29
CA VAL A 372 7.72 -2.14 22.24
C VAL A 372 7.34 -3.61 22.44
N THR A 373 7.24 -4.38 21.37
CA THR A 373 6.88 -5.81 21.42
C THR A 373 7.92 -6.61 22.21
N LEU A 374 9.22 -6.37 21.99
CA LEU A 374 10.30 -7.04 22.72
C LEU A 374 10.36 -6.65 24.20
N ALA A 375 10.13 -5.38 24.53
CA ALA A 375 10.06 -4.91 25.91
C ALA A 375 8.87 -5.56 26.66
N LEU A 376 7.70 -5.65 26.04
CA LEU A 376 6.54 -6.36 26.60
C LEU A 376 6.84 -7.85 26.82
N ALA A 377 7.53 -8.50 25.88
CA ALA A 377 7.91 -9.91 26.02
C ALA A 377 8.91 -10.13 27.18
N ALA A 378 9.81 -9.18 27.43
CA ALA A 378 10.68 -9.20 28.60
C ALA A 378 9.87 -9.08 29.90
N MET A 379 8.99 -8.09 29.97
CA MET A 379 8.16 -7.81 31.14
C MET A 379 7.15 -8.90 31.48
N GLN A 380 6.71 -9.69 30.49
CA GLN A 380 5.78 -10.80 30.73
C GLN A 380 6.33 -11.82 31.76
N ARG A 381 7.64 -11.87 31.92
CA ARG A 381 8.35 -12.78 32.86
C ARG A 381 8.42 -12.26 34.30
N GLU A 382 8.19 -10.95 34.49
CA GLU A 382 8.29 -10.29 35.83
C GLU A 382 6.97 -10.25 36.59
N GLY A 383 5.85 -10.63 35.98
CA GLY A 383 4.59 -10.71 36.68
C GLY A 383 4.08 -9.36 37.23
N ALA A 384 4.02 -9.20 38.55
CA ALA A 384 3.42 -8.03 39.21
C ALA A 384 4.24 -6.73 39.02
N ALA A 385 5.58 -6.81 39.02
CA ALA A 385 6.45 -5.64 38.88
C ALA A 385 6.31 -4.93 37.52
N ALA A 386 5.85 -5.64 36.50
CA ALA A 386 5.61 -5.08 35.18
C ALA A 386 4.25 -4.36 35.01
N ARG A 387 3.38 -4.35 36.04
CA ARG A 387 2.02 -3.78 35.91
C ARG A 387 2.04 -2.30 35.58
N LEU A 388 2.80 -1.50 36.32
CA LEU A 388 2.85 -0.04 36.10
C LEU A 388 3.40 0.33 34.72
N PRO A 389 4.54 -0.21 34.24
CA PRO A 389 5.00 0.03 32.87
C PRO A 389 3.97 -0.35 31.79
N VAL A 390 3.28 -1.47 31.96
CA VAL A 390 2.23 -1.89 30.99
C VAL A 390 1.04 -0.93 30.99
N LEU A 391 0.62 -0.45 32.16
CA LEU A 391 -0.45 0.57 32.25
C LEU A 391 0.00 1.90 31.64
N ALA A 392 1.25 2.31 31.81
CA ALA A 392 1.81 3.48 31.15
C ALA A 392 1.77 3.34 29.62
N LEU A 393 2.12 2.17 29.08
CA LEU A 393 2.01 1.91 27.65
C LEU A 393 0.56 1.94 27.16
N ALA A 394 -0.37 1.40 27.95
CA ALA A 394 -1.80 1.48 27.63
C ALA A 394 -2.31 2.94 27.64
N ALA A 395 -1.82 3.75 28.58
CA ALA A 395 -2.11 5.19 28.61
C ALA A 395 -1.53 5.93 27.40
N ILE A 396 -0.32 5.58 26.95
CA ILE A 396 0.28 6.12 25.72
C ILE A 396 -0.57 5.75 24.50
N ALA A 397 -1.01 4.49 24.39
CA ALA A 397 -1.89 4.07 23.30
C ALA A 397 -3.23 4.81 23.31
N ALA A 398 -3.84 4.99 24.49
CA ALA A 398 -5.07 5.76 24.66
C ALA A 398 -4.87 7.25 24.35
N PHE A 399 -3.74 7.83 24.74
CA PHE A 399 -3.38 9.21 24.42
C PHE A 399 -3.23 9.41 22.89
N ASN A 400 -2.47 8.55 22.21
CA ASN A 400 -2.31 8.60 20.76
C ASN A 400 -3.67 8.44 20.04
N PHE A 401 -4.52 7.55 20.54
CA PHE A 401 -5.87 7.40 20.00
C PHE A 401 -6.72 8.65 20.23
N GLY A 402 -6.64 9.28 21.41
CA GLY A 402 -7.30 10.55 21.72
C GLY A 402 -6.87 11.67 20.77
N LEU A 403 -5.57 11.82 20.53
CA LEU A 403 -5.05 12.79 19.55
C LEU A 403 -5.55 12.48 18.12
N SER A 404 -5.63 11.20 17.76
CA SER A 404 -6.18 10.79 16.46
C SER A 404 -7.66 11.14 16.33
N LEU A 405 -8.46 10.97 17.39
CA LEU A 405 -9.87 11.36 17.38
C LEU A 405 -10.06 12.87 17.29
N GLN A 406 -9.21 13.66 17.96
CA GLN A 406 -9.21 15.12 17.84
C GLN A 406 -8.94 15.51 16.38
N GLN A 407 -7.86 15.05 15.80
CA GLN A 407 -7.50 15.31 14.40
C GLN A 407 -8.61 14.86 13.43
N ASN A 408 -9.24 13.72 13.70
CA ASN A 408 -10.35 13.22 12.91
C ASN A 408 -11.60 14.12 13.00
N SER A 409 -11.83 14.79 14.13
CA SER A 409 -12.94 15.75 14.24
C SER A 409 -12.71 16.99 13.38
N GLU A 410 -11.46 17.42 13.27
CA GLU A 410 -11.06 18.53 12.37
C GLU A 410 -11.21 18.14 10.89
N VAL A 411 -10.75 16.93 10.53
CA VAL A 411 -10.97 16.35 9.20
C VAL A 411 -12.46 16.28 8.85
N ARG A 412 -13.30 15.84 9.81
CA ARG A 412 -14.75 15.74 9.58
C ARG A 412 -15.39 17.14 9.40
N SER A 413 -15.06 18.09 10.26
CA SER A 413 -15.52 19.48 10.12
C SER A 413 -15.14 20.05 8.76
N TRP A 414 -13.89 19.85 8.36
CA TRP A 414 -13.41 20.28 7.06
C TRP A 414 -14.16 19.65 5.88
N LEU A 415 -14.50 18.35 5.95
CA LEU A 415 -15.33 17.69 4.93
C LEU A 415 -16.75 18.25 4.86
N GLU A 416 -17.31 18.73 5.99
CA GLU A 416 -18.66 19.26 6.07
C GLU A 416 -18.74 20.72 5.59
N ASP A 417 -17.72 21.51 5.82
CA ASP A 417 -17.70 22.96 5.57
C ASP A 417 -17.34 23.33 4.12
N ARG A 418 -16.84 22.41 3.31
CA ARG A 418 -16.43 22.73 1.94
C ARG A 418 -17.56 22.72 0.93
N ASP A 419 -17.50 23.74 0.04
CA ASP A 419 -18.37 23.85 -1.12
C ASP A 419 -18.37 22.59 -1.98
N GLU A 420 -19.53 22.16 -2.41
CA GLU A 420 -19.78 20.99 -3.24
C GLU A 420 -18.92 20.94 -4.52
N ALA A 421 -18.46 22.09 -5.02
CA ALA A 421 -17.71 22.20 -6.27
C ALA A 421 -16.33 21.51 -6.27
N LEU A 422 -15.72 21.28 -5.09
CA LEU A 422 -14.42 20.60 -4.95
C LEU A 422 -14.54 19.11 -4.65
N VAL A 423 -15.73 18.63 -4.38
CA VAL A 423 -15.95 17.32 -3.73
C VAL A 423 -17.03 16.50 -4.41
N SER A 424 -17.76 17.09 -5.35
CA SER A 424 -19.11 16.62 -5.70
C SER A 424 -19.18 15.54 -6.77
N SER A 425 -18.11 15.11 -7.39
CA SER A 425 -18.26 14.08 -8.40
C SER A 425 -17.49 12.82 -8.06
N VAL A 426 -18.24 11.71 -8.04
CA VAL A 426 -17.72 10.34 -8.15
C VAL A 426 -16.86 10.16 -9.42
N GLU A 427 -16.99 11.06 -10.39
CA GLU A 427 -16.04 11.32 -11.45
C GLU A 427 -15.06 12.37 -10.93
N PRO A 428 -13.88 11.99 -10.40
CA PRO A 428 -12.84 12.96 -10.12
C PRO A 428 -12.61 13.75 -11.40
N PRO A 429 -12.40 15.06 -11.31
CA PRO A 429 -12.21 15.86 -12.50
C PRO A 429 -11.11 15.22 -13.32
N ARG A 430 -11.40 14.90 -14.55
CA ARG A 430 -10.50 14.28 -15.54
C ARG A 430 -9.19 15.07 -15.76
N THR A 431 -8.99 16.12 -14.97
CA THR A 431 -7.94 17.15 -15.05
C THR A 431 -6.77 16.97 -14.09
N TRP A 432 -6.77 15.96 -13.20
CA TRP A 432 -5.81 15.88 -12.08
C TRP A 432 -4.53 15.09 -12.36
N TYR A 433 -4.31 14.60 -13.56
CA TYR A 433 -3.06 13.94 -13.88
C TYR A 433 -1.99 14.96 -14.25
N ALA A 434 -0.93 15.02 -13.43
CA ALA A 434 0.32 15.57 -13.88
C ALA A 434 0.72 14.85 -15.19
N PRO A 435 1.14 15.57 -16.23
CA PRO A 435 1.58 14.96 -17.46
C PRO A 435 2.71 13.98 -17.15
N LEU A 436 2.59 12.74 -17.61
CA LEU A 436 3.68 11.79 -17.62
C LEU A 436 4.82 12.41 -18.42
N GLN A 437 6.01 12.47 -17.82
CA GLN A 437 7.21 12.77 -18.57
C GLN A 437 7.55 11.55 -19.43
N PHE A 438 7.87 11.76 -20.69
CA PHE A 438 8.40 10.70 -21.53
C PHE A 438 9.83 10.35 -21.09
N ALA A 439 10.34 9.18 -21.51
CA ALA A 439 11.70 8.73 -21.22
C ALA A 439 12.79 9.71 -21.70
N ASP A 440 12.48 10.62 -22.62
CA ASP A 440 13.34 11.70 -23.09
C ASP A 440 13.27 12.98 -22.25
N GLY A 441 12.55 12.96 -21.11
CA GLY A 441 12.35 14.10 -20.22
C GLY A 441 11.33 15.13 -20.72
N SER A 442 10.71 14.91 -21.88
CA SER A 442 9.66 15.80 -22.35
C SER A 442 8.35 15.51 -21.63
N ALA A 443 7.69 16.57 -21.13
CA ALA A 443 6.31 16.47 -20.70
C ALA A 443 5.40 16.59 -21.92
N PRO A 444 4.29 15.83 -22.00
CA PRO A 444 3.30 16.05 -23.03
C PRO A 444 2.73 17.46 -22.84
N VAL A 445 3.20 18.38 -23.66
CA VAL A 445 2.67 19.74 -23.67
C VAL A 445 1.34 19.67 -24.38
N VAL A 446 0.28 19.70 -23.61
CA VAL A 446 -1.06 20.01 -24.15
C VAL A 446 -1.01 21.48 -24.55
N ALA A 447 -0.55 21.76 -25.74
CA ALA A 447 -0.53 23.12 -26.27
C ALA A 447 -1.98 23.58 -26.44
N PRO A 448 -2.45 24.62 -25.74
CA PRO A 448 -3.85 25.04 -25.81
C PRO A 448 -4.23 25.70 -27.14
N THR A 449 -3.30 25.84 -28.07
CA THR A 449 -3.47 26.65 -29.28
C THR A 449 -3.65 25.90 -30.58
N LEU A 450 -3.35 24.61 -30.64
CA LEU A 450 -3.69 23.78 -31.79
C LEU A 450 -5.02 23.11 -31.45
N ARG A 451 -6.03 23.30 -32.31
CA ARG A 451 -7.24 22.45 -32.25
C ARG A 451 -6.81 21.04 -32.66
N PRO A 452 -6.41 20.18 -31.71
CA PRO A 452 -6.18 18.80 -32.00
C PRO A 452 -7.51 18.23 -32.44
N LEU A 453 -7.48 17.21 -33.26
CA LEU A 453 -8.63 16.36 -33.43
C LEU A 453 -8.96 15.83 -32.05
N GLU A 454 -9.97 16.43 -31.41
CA GLU A 454 -10.45 15.98 -30.11
C GLU A 454 -11.02 14.58 -30.33
N ILE A 455 -10.22 13.60 -29.96
CA ILE A 455 -10.71 12.24 -29.88
C ILE A 455 -11.45 12.15 -28.55
N PRO A 456 -12.80 12.04 -28.60
CA PRO A 456 -13.57 12.03 -27.38
C PRO A 456 -13.22 10.81 -26.52
N VAL A 457 -13.28 10.99 -25.24
CA VAL A 457 -13.23 9.89 -24.28
C VAL A 457 -14.44 9.00 -24.56
N THR A 458 -14.20 7.77 -24.96
CA THR A 458 -15.26 6.81 -25.23
C THR A 458 -15.79 6.18 -23.95
N ASP A 459 -16.95 5.51 -24.03
CA ASP A 459 -17.43 4.64 -22.94
C ASP A 459 -16.50 3.43 -22.73
N ARG A 460 -15.66 3.10 -23.73
CA ARG A 460 -14.59 2.11 -23.64
C ARG A 460 -13.32 2.78 -23.12
N ARG A 461 -12.94 2.46 -21.92
CA ARG A 461 -11.88 3.14 -21.17
C ARG A 461 -10.45 2.72 -21.52
N ASP A 462 -10.29 1.73 -22.36
CA ASP A 462 -9.04 1.22 -22.91
C ASP A 462 -8.77 1.69 -24.35
N VAL A 463 -9.68 2.50 -24.93
CA VAL A 463 -9.66 2.88 -26.34
C VAL A 463 -9.94 4.36 -26.49
N TYR A 464 -9.17 5.03 -27.35
CA TYR A 464 -9.53 6.33 -27.92
C TYR A 464 -10.14 6.09 -29.30
N ALA A 465 -11.33 6.59 -29.55
CA ALA A 465 -11.98 6.47 -30.83
C ALA A 465 -12.38 7.83 -31.39
N ALA A 466 -12.19 8.03 -32.70
CA ALA A 466 -12.60 9.23 -33.40
C ALA A 466 -13.14 8.92 -34.80
N THR A 467 -14.03 9.77 -35.28
CA THR A 467 -14.56 9.73 -36.64
C THR A 467 -14.03 10.93 -37.42
N TYR A 468 -13.24 10.66 -38.44
CA TYR A 468 -12.73 11.68 -39.36
C TYR A 468 -13.67 11.85 -40.57
N PRO A 469 -13.77 13.06 -41.13
CA PRO A 469 -14.55 13.28 -42.32
C PRO A 469 -14.01 12.49 -43.52
N PRO A 470 -14.83 12.19 -44.49
CA PRO A 470 -14.37 11.63 -45.78
C PRO A 470 -13.29 12.51 -46.41
N GLY A 471 -12.33 11.90 -47.09
CA GLY A 471 -11.25 12.67 -47.70
C GLY A 471 -10.18 11.81 -48.38
N PRO A 472 -9.17 12.46 -48.98
CA PRO A 472 -8.00 11.78 -49.54
C PRO A 472 -7.19 11.07 -48.47
N ALA A 473 -6.29 10.18 -48.87
CA ALA A 473 -5.27 9.65 -47.96
C ALA A 473 -4.37 10.81 -47.51
N GLY A 474 -3.99 10.79 -46.24
CA GLY A 474 -3.15 11.85 -45.65
C GLY A 474 -2.74 11.53 -44.23
N THR A 475 -1.96 12.42 -43.63
CA THR A 475 -1.59 12.36 -42.24
C THR A 475 -2.44 13.28 -41.38
N ALA A 476 -2.76 12.85 -40.17
CA ALA A 476 -3.47 13.62 -39.17
C ALA A 476 -2.73 13.57 -37.84
N GLU A 477 -2.49 14.74 -37.27
CA GLU A 477 -2.01 14.83 -35.88
C GLU A 477 -3.16 14.56 -34.93
N THR A 478 -2.88 13.83 -33.86
CA THR A 478 -3.85 13.53 -32.80
C THR A 478 -3.52 14.31 -31.52
N ASN A 479 -4.45 14.34 -30.60
CA ASN A 479 -4.21 14.80 -29.22
C ASN A 479 -3.67 13.68 -28.32
N ILE A 480 -3.39 12.48 -28.86
CA ILE A 480 -2.93 11.35 -28.09
C ILE A 480 -1.41 11.44 -27.93
N ALA A 481 -0.94 11.61 -26.73
CA ALA A 481 0.47 11.49 -26.41
C ALA A 481 0.83 10.01 -26.28
N VAL A 482 1.85 9.58 -27.01
CA VAL A 482 2.31 8.20 -27.09
C VAL A 482 3.70 8.12 -26.47
N GLY A 483 3.81 7.36 -25.38
CA GLY A 483 5.11 6.95 -24.84
C GLY A 483 5.80 5.91 -25.73
N ASP A 484 6.88 5.30 -25.25
CA ASP A 484 7.59 4.24 -25.97
C ASP A 484 6.88 2.87 -25.92
N TYR A 485 5.63 2.84 -25.47
CA TYR A 485 4.78 1.65 -25.53
C TYR A 485 4.08 1.56 -26.88
N LEU A 486 3.86 0.34 -27.31
CA LEU A 486 3.18 0.04 -28.56
C LEU A 486 1.72 0.43 -28.48
N VAL A 487 1.20 0.95 -29.60
CA VAL A 487 -0.22 1.20 -29.77
C VAL A 487 -0.71 0.43 -30.98
N ASP A 488 -1.87 -0.18 -30.86
CA ASP A 488 -2.63 -0.76 -31.96
C ASP A 488 -3.61 0.29 -32.50
N VAL A 489 -3.67 0.45 -33.82
CA VAL A 489 -4.53 1.44 -34.47
C VAL A 489 -5.40 0.76 -35.51
N GLU A 490 -6.70 0.74 -35.26
CA GLU A 490 -7.69 0.33 -36.24
C GLU A 490 -8.16 1.55 -37.07
N GLY A 491 -8.32 1.39 -38.38
CA GLY A 491 -8.78 2.46 -39.29
C GLY A 491 -7.70 3.46 -39.72
N GLY A 492 -6.46 3.26 -39.31
CA GLY A 492 -5.29 4.06 -39.68
C GLY A 492 -4.00 3.32 -39.39
N GLU A 493 -2.87 3.99 -39.59
CA GLU A 493 -1.52 3.47 -39.27
C GLU A 493 -0.74 4.55 -38.51
N PRO A 494 0.05 4.20 -37.49
CA PRO A 494 1.01 5.12 -36.88
C PRO A 494 2.00 5.62 -37.94
N ALA A 495 2.16 6.93 -38.07
CA ALA A 495 3.03 7.55 -39.07
C ALA A 495 4.21 8.32 -38.46
N GLY A 496 4.28 8.41 -37.15
CA GLY A 496 5.32 9.11 -36.39
C GLY A 496 4.76 9.89 -35.22
N ARG A 497 5.56 10.83 -34.72
CA ARG A 497 5.20 11.72 -33.61
C ARG A 497 5.47 13.17 -34.00
N THR A 498 4.73 14.08 -33.40
CA THR A 498 5.03 15.52 -33.44
C THR A 498 6.22 15.82 -32.50
N GLU A 499 6.79 17.02 -32.58
CA GLU A 499 7.88 17.45 -31.70
C GLU A 499 7.48 17.43 -30.21
N ASP A 500 6.19 17.61 -29.92
CA ASP A 500 5.62 17.56 -28.57
C ASP A 500 5.12 16.15 -28.16
N GLY A 501 5.52 15.09 -28.89
CA GLY A 501 5.28 13.70 -28.53
C GLY A 501 3.89 13.16 -28.87
N ARG A 502 3.04 13.92 -29.58
CA ARG A 502 1.69 13.45 -29.99
C ARG A 502 1.79 12.52 -31.20
N MET A 503 0.92 11.53 -31.24
CA MET A 503 0.85 10.57 -32.33
C MET A 503 0.37 11.21 -33.62
N VAL A 504 1.07 10.91 -34.71
CA VAL A 504 0.64 11.21 -36.09
C VAL A 504 0.10 9.92 -36.71
N LEU A 505 -1.11 9.99 -37.25
CA LEU A 505 -1.75 8.87 -37.94
C LEU A 505 -1.71 9.08 -39.45
N ARG A 506 -1.47 8.01 -40.18
CA ARG A 506 -1.73 7.94 -41.62
C ARG A 506 -3.14 7.39 -41.81
N LEU A 507 -4.00 8.18 -42.41
CA LEU A 507 -5.40 7.83 -42.70
C LEU A 507 -5.54 7.33 -44.12
N PRO A 508 -6.26 6.23 -44.37
CA PRO A 508 -6.53 5.73 -45.69
C PRO A 508 -7.47 6.67 -46.47
N ARG A 509 -7.46 6.56 -47.79
CA ARG A 509 -8.41 7.28 -48.64
C ARG A 509 -9.83 6.74 -48.40
N SER A 510 -10.76 7.62 -48.07
CA SER A 510 -12.19 7.29 -47.94
C SER A 510 -13.03 8.45 -48.49
N PRO A 511 -13.35 8.46 -49.81
CA PRO A 511 -13.97 9.63 -50.44
C PRO A 511 -15.42 9.83 -50.05
N GLU A 512 -16.13 8.78 -49.65
CA GLU A 512 -17.57 8.82 -49.45
C GLU A 512 -18.00 8.51 -48.00
N ARG A 513 -17.17 7.85 -47.22
CA ARG A 513 -17.50 7.41 -45.86
C ARG A 513 -16.60 8.06 -44.82
N PRO A 514 -17.14 8.40 -43.63
CA PRO A 514 -16.32 8.75 -42.50
C PRO A 514 -15.32 7.64 -42.19
N ARG A 515 -14.16 8.01 -41.65
CA ARG A 515 -13.11 7.10 -41.27
C ARG A 515 -13.16 6.97 -39.75
N GLU A 516 -13.51 5.81 -39.29
CA GLU A 516 -13.45 5.49 -37.86
C GLU A 516 -12.03 5.04 -37.52
N VAL A 517 -11.47 5.62 -36.47
CA VAL A 517 -10.14 5.30 -36.01
C VAL A 517 -10.24 4.97 -34.52
N GLU A 518 -9.73 3.82 -34.13
CA GLU A 518 -9.57 3.43 -32.75
C GLU A 518 -8.07 3.26 -32.44
N VAL A 519 -7.65 3.81 -31.30
CA VAL A 519 -6.27 3.67 -30.79
C VAL A 519 -6.32 2.98 -29.45
N ARG A 520 -5.60 1.87 -29.33
CA ARG A 520 -5.50 1.05 -28.12
C ARG A 520 -4.04 0.90 -27.73
N ALA A 521 -3.75 0.76 -26.44
CA ALA A 521 -2.44 0.33 -26.00
C ALA A 521 -2.25 -1.16 -26.34
N GLU A 522 -1.15 -1.49 -27.01
CA GLU A 522 -0.81 -2.86 -27.37
C GLU A 522 -0.05 -3.55 -26.24
N TRP A 523 -0.34 -4.83 -26.06
CA TRP A 523 0.25 -5.65 -25.03
C TRP A 523 1.45 -6.44 -25.54
N GLY A 524 2.61 -6.26 -24.92
CA GLY A 524 3.78 -7.08 -25.21
C GLY A 524 3.68 -8.51 -24.65
N ALA A 525 4.67 -9.32 -24.98
CA ALA A 525 4.79 -10.71 -24.48
C ALA A 525 4.86 -10.79 -22.96
N GLU A 526 5.42 -9.76 -22.31
CA GLU A 526 5.54 -9.64 -20.86
C GLU A 526 4.17 -9.65 -20.15
N VAL A 527 3.16 -9.04 -20.74
CA VAL A 527 1.78 -9.07 -20.21
C VAL A 527 1.22 -10.48 -20.31
N THR A 528 1.38 -11.14 -21.45
CA THR A 528 0.90 -12.52 -21.66
C THR A 528 1.59 -13.49 -20.69
N ILE A 529 2.90 -13.39 -20.52
CA ILE A 529 3.67 -14.19 -19.57
C ILE A 529 3.19 -13.91 -18.15
N GLY A 530 3.01 -12.63 -17.78
CA GLY A 530 2.52 -12.24 -16.47
C GLY A 530 1.15 -12.83 -16.15
N ARG A 531 0.21 -12.80 -17.10
CA ARG A 531 -1.14 -13.41 -16.96
C ARG A 531 -1.04 -14.93 -16.71
N TRP A 532 -0.24 -15.65 -17.50
CA TRP A 532 -0.05 -17.09 -17.31
C TRP A 532 0.58 -17.44 -15.96
N LEU A 533 1.60 -16.68 -15.53
CA LEU A 533 2.20 -16.87 -14.21
C LEU A 533 1.20 -16.64 -13.08
N THR A 534 0.32 -15.64 -13.21
CA THR A 534 -0.77 -15.41 -12.25
C THR A 534 -1.74 -16.57 -12.20
N ILE A 535 -2.19 -17.09 -13.35
CA ILE A 535 -3.08 -18.25 -13.42
C ILE A 535 -2.42 -19.48 -12.78
N LEU A 536 -1.17 -19.76 -13.10
CA LEU A 536 -0.43 -20.88 -12.49
C LEU A 536 -0.28 -20.71 -10.97
N SER A 537 -0.06 -19.49 -10.50
CA SER A 537 0.00 -19.18 -9.07
C SER A 537 -1.35 -19.37 -8.36
N LEU A 538 -2.46 -18.99 -9.00
CA LEU A 538 -3.81 -19.24 -8.49
C LEU A 538 -4.08 -20.76 -8.38
N LEU A 539 -3.72 -21.54 -9.40
CA LEU A 539 -3.87 -22.99 -9.37
C LEU A 539 -2.99 -23.63 -8.29
N ALA A 540 -1.75 -23.17 -8.12
CA ALA A 540 -0.85 -23.62 -7.08
C ALA A 540 -1.38 -23.28 -5.67
N ALA A 541 -1.93 -22.09 -5.47
CA ALA A 541 -2.56 -21.68 -4.21
C ALA A 541 -3.77 -22.56 -3.87
N ALA A 542 -4.64 -22.82 -4.84
CA ALA A 542 -5.77 -23.73 -4.70
C ALA A 542 -5.33 -25.16 -4.37
N GLY A 543 -4.31 -25.67 -5.06
CA GLY A 543 -3.71 -26.98 -4.79
C GLY A 543 -3.13 -27.08 -3.38
N LEU A 544 -2.41 -26.06 -2.93
CA LEU A 544 -1.87 -25.97 -1.56
C LEU A 544 -2.99 -25.97 -0.52
N ALA A 545 -4.05 -25.19 -0.75
CA ALA A 545 -5.20 -25.15 0.14
C ALA A 545 -5.88 -26.53 0.24
N ALA A 546 -6.12 -27.18 -0.89
CA ALA A 546 -6.70 -28.53 -0.94
C ALA A 546 -5.82 -29.55 -0.20
N TYR A 547 -4.51 -29.53 -0.45
CA TYR A 547 -3.55 -30.39 0.24
C TYR A 547 -3.60 -30.21 1.77
N CYS A 548 -3.55 -28.97 2.25
CA CYS A 548 -3.60 -28.66 3.69
C CYS A 548 -4.92 -29.10 4.34
N LEU A 549 -6.05 -28.96 3.63
CA LEU A 549 -7.36 -29.41 4.11
C LEU A 549 -7.43 -30.94 4.24
N VAL A 550 -6.92 -31.68 3.26
CA VAL A 550 -6.88 -33.16 3.29
C VAL A 550 -5.94 -33.66 4.37
N ALA A 551 -4.73 -33.08 4.47
CA ALA A 551 -3.76 -33.43 5.49
C ALA A 551 -4.29 -33.17 6.91
N GLY A 552 -4.97 -32.04 7.12
CA GLY A 552 -5.57 -31.70 8.41
C GLY A 552 -6.74 -32.58 8.83
N ARG A 553 -7.47 -33.17 7.85
CA ARG A 553 -8.55 -34.16 8.16
C ARG A 553 -7.98 -35.51 8.61
N ARG A 554 -6.85 -35.94 8.06
CA ARG A 554 -6.21 -37.24 8.44
C ARG A 554 -5.64 -37.24 9.86
N GLU A 555 -5.38 -36.06 10.42
CA GLU A 555 -4.78 -35.88 11.77
C GLU A 555 -5.83 -35.70 12.89
N ARG A 556 -7.11 -35.70 12.58
CA ARG A 556 -8.15 -35.76 13.61
C ARG A 556 -8.43 -37.26 13.90
N PRO A 557 -7.74 -37.90 14.89
CA PRO A 557 -8.13 -39.23 15.32
C PRO A 557 -9.56 -39.12 15.84
N GLY A 558 -10.40 -40.07 15.46
CA GLY A 558 -11.80 -40.07 15.78
C GLY A 558 -12.06 -39.74 17.26
N ARG A 559 -12.65 -38.60 17.52
CA ARG A 559 -13.39 -38.34 18.75
C ARG A 559 -14.70 -39.15 18.61
N GLY A 560 -14.59 -40.45 18.77
CA GLY A 560 -15.68 -41.38 18.75
C GLY A 560 -15.33 -42.49 19.70
N GLY A 561 -15.73 -42.32 20.94
CA GLY A 561 -15.61 -43.36 21.99
C GLY A 561 -16.05 -42.77 23.31
#